data_3e571c1a57e4d95dd27c017beeac41c8
#
_entry.id   3e571c1a57e4d95dd27c017beeac41c8
#
_cell.length_a   1.000
_cell.length_b   1.000
_cell.length_c   1.000
_cell.angle_alpha   90.00
_cell.angle_beta   90.00
_cell.angle_gamma   90.00
#
_symmetry.space_group_name_H-M   'P 1'
#
loop_
_entity.id
_entity.type
_entity.pdbx_description
1 polymer ?
#
loop_
_entity_poly.entity_id
_entity_poly.type
_entity_poly.pdbx_seq_one_letter_code
_entity_poly.pdbx_strand_id
1 'polypeptide(L)'
;MDASDRTSRKSARLEDIAREAGVSISTVSRALNDSPAVKRRTKQQIWKIAREHDYDFRSTMPNGPIGAEATIAVVVPAPQARETRVADPFFLELLAGIAEAARERNADLVISHISPRTNEDVEFAMNTSRATGVIFIGQSSLHNTFNDLADRDNRFVVWGAEFTDAHYCSIGSDNVAGGRRATAHLARLGRERILFLGDIEAPEMEQRHRGYRRALEAANIDLRDELVVSAQFDVHSGEAATQSAIERGVEFDAVFAASDLIAIGAIRALTRAGRSVPDDVSVVGYDNIAAARLVTPRLTTIDQDANLAGRMLVSKLIDAQGGKATSDRLETSLLIRESCGG
;
A
#
# COMPACT_ATOMS: atom_id res chain seq x y z
N MET A 1 -0.95 43.45 -24.08
CA MET A 1 -1.21 43.32 -22.65
C MET A 1 -1.36 41.81 -22.44
N ASP A 2 -0.43 41.26 -22.25
CA ASP A 2 0.68 40.82 -21.41
C ASP A 2 0.32 39.46 -20.80
N ALA A 3 0.84 38.43 -21.44
CA ALA A 3 0.72 37.03 -21.06
C ALA A 3 2.10 36.53 -20.61
N SER A 4 2.65 37.14 -19.56
CA SER A 4 3.95 36.79 -19.00
C SER A 4 3.93 36.92 -17.48
N ASP A 5 3.33 35.90 -16.82
CA ASP A 5 3.73 35.58 -15.44
C ASP A 5 3.42 34.09 -15.15
N ARG A 6 4.11 33.19 -15.84
CA ARG A 6 4.34 31.83 -15.34
C ARG A 6 5.61 31.88 -14.54
N THR A 7 5.49 32.22 -13.26
CA THR A 7 6.57 32.06 -12.29
C THR A 7 7.08 30.62 -12.37
N SER A 8 8.25 30.48 -12.97
CA SER A 8 9.09 29.29 -12.96
C SER A 8 9.31 28.87 -11.48
N ARG A 9 8.54 27.94 -10.95
CA ARG A 9 8.85 27.28 -9.69
C ARG A 9 10.20 26.60 -9.89
N LYS A 10 11.21 27.11 -9.22
CA LYS A 10 12.55 26.57 -9.21
C LYS A 10 12.45 25.18 -8.55
N SER A 11 12.68 24.11 -9.31
CA SER A 11 12.78 22.75 -8.76
C SER A 11 13.79 22.75 -7.60
N ALA A 12 13.41 22.11 -6.48
CA ALA A 12 14.29 21.98 -5.33
C ALA A 12 15.62 21.31 -5.72
N ARG A 13 16.67 21.63 -5.00
CA ARG A 13 17.99 21.00 -5.16
C ARG A 13 18.23 19.99 -4.04
N LEU A 14 19.13 19.02 -4.27
CA LEU A 14 19.56 18.05 -3.24
C LEU A 14 19.97 18.73 -1.91
N GLU A 15 20.53 19.94 -2.01
CA GLU A 15 20.95 20.74 -0.87
C GLU A 15 19.77 21.18 0.01
N ASP A 16 18.63 21.50 -0.59
CA ASP A 16 17.43 21.92 0.12
C ASP A 16 16.81 20.74 0.88
N ILE A 17 16.74 19.58 0.24
CA ILE A 17 16.29 18.33 0.85
C ILE A 17 17.22 17.91 1.99
N ALA A 18 18.55 18.01 1.79
CA ALA A 18 19.55 17.69 2.80
C ALA A 18 19.42 18.54 4.05
N ARG A 19 19.19 19.84 3.85
CA ARG A 19 19.01 20.80 4.94
C ARG A 19 17.76 20.50 5.76
N GLU A 20 16.65 20.22 5.10
CA GLU A 20 15.39 19.94 5.77
C GLU A 20 15.36 18.56 6.43
N ALA A 21 15.95 17.55 5.80
CA ALA A 21 16.09 16.22 6.38
C ALA A 21 17.16 16.13 7.50
N GLY A 22 17.98 17.17 7.68
CA GLY A 22 19.06 17.18 8.67
C GLY A 22 20.19 16.18 8.37
N VAL A 23 20.46 15.90 7.08
CA VAL A 23 21.47 14.93 6.63
C VAL A 23 22.40 15.55 5.59
N SER A 24 23.49 14.84 5.24
CA SER A 24 24.38 15.27 4.17
C SER A 24 23.75 15.07 2.77
N ILE A 25 24.19 15.87 1.78
CA ILE A 25 23.81 15.73 0.37
C ILE A 25 24.10 14.31 -0.14
N SER A 26 25.22 13.74 0.27
CA SER A 26 25.58 12.36 -0.08
C SER A 26 24.61 11.32 0.52
N THR A 27 24.06 11.60 1.71
CA THR A 27 23.03 10.76 2.33
C THR A 27 21.71 10.88 1.57
N VAL A 28 21.31 12.09 1.14
CA VAL A 28 20.14 12.30 0.28
C VAL A 28 20.29 11.55 -1.03
N SER A 29 21.40 11.73 -1.72
CA SER A 29 21.68 11.02 -2.98
C SER A 29 21.61 9.50 -2.80
N ARG A 30 22.24 8.95 -1.76
CA ARG A 30 22.17 7.51 -1.45
C ARG A 30 20.76 7.04 -1.10
N ALA A 31 19.99 7.85 -0.36
CA ALA A 31 18.61 7.53 0.00
C ALA A 31 17.70 7.50 -1.23
N LEU A 32 17.81 8.48 -2.12
CA LEU A 32 17.05 8.56 -3.37
C LEU A 32 17.42 7.42 -4.34
N ASN A 33 18.64 6.90 -4.25
CA ASN A 33 19.12 5.75 -4.99
C ASN A 33 18.98 4.41 -4.24
N ASP A 34 18.12 4.36 -3.23
CA ASP A 34 17.82 3.20 -2.40
C ASP A 34 19.06 2.46 -1.84
N SER A 35 20.17 3.14 -1.62
CA SER A 35 21.40 2.55 -1.11
C SER A 35 21.21 1.85 0.25
N PRO A 36 21.70 0.62 0.43
CA PRO A 36 21.59 -0.11 1.71
C PRO A 36 22.38 0.58 2.85
N ALA A 37 23.26 1.52 2.54
CA ALA A 37 24.02 2.30 3.52
C ALA A 37 23.16 3.33 4.27
N VAL A 38 21.91 3.60 3.84
CA VAL A 38 21.00 4.55 4.47
C VAL A 38 19.86 3.79 5.16
N LYS A 39 19.63 4.09 6.44
CA LYS A 39 18.54 3.47 7.22
C LYS A 39 17.18 3.75 6.56
N ARG A 40 16.30 2.77 6.58
CA ARG A 40 14.97 2.80 5.97
C ARG A 40 14.16 4.04 6.36
N ARG A 41 14.07 4.36 7.65
CA ARG A 41 13.37 5.54 8.16
C ARG A 41 13.89 6.84 7.56
N THR A 42 15.22 6.97 7.42
CA THR A 42 15.87 8.12 6.80
C THR A 42 15.56 8.22 5.32
N LYS A 43 15.51 7.09 4.59
CA LYS A 43 15.10 7.05 3.19
C LYS A 43 13.68 7.59 3.03
N GLN A 44 12.72 7.08 3.81
CA GLN A 44 11.32 7.50 3.74
C GLN A 44 11.14 8.99 4.04
N GLN A 45 11.84 9.52 5.04
CA GLN A 45 11.83 10.94 5.35
C GLN A 45 12.34 11.76 4.17
N ILE A 46 13.47 11.38 3.58
CA ILE A 46 14.07 12.07 2.43
C ILE A 46 13.14 12.03 1.22
N TRP A 47 12.53 10.89 0.91
CA TRP A 47 11.57 10.76 -0.18
C TRP A 47 10.31 11.62 0.03
N LYS A 48 9.82 11.72 1.27
CA LYS A 48 8.70 12.59 1.61
C LYS A 48 9.03 14.06 1.34
N ILE A 49 10.16 14.55 1.86
CA ILE A 49 10.64 15.92 1.67
C ILE A 49 10.87 16.20 0.18
N ALA A 50 11.49 15.29 -0.56
CA ALA A 50 11.75 15.45 -1.99
C ALA A 50 10.46 15.68 -2.78
N ARG A 51 9.38 14.99 -2.43
CA ARG A 51 8.05 15.18 -3.06
C ARG A 51 7.40 16.50 -2.68
N GLU A 52 7.46 16.88 -1.41
CA GLU A 52 6.89 18.15 -0.93
C GLU A 52 7.53 19.36 -1.61
N HIS A 53 8.76 19.19 -2.08
CA HIS A 53 9.53 20.23 -2.80
C HIS A 53 9.52 20.11 -4.33
N ASP A 54 8.69 19.26 -4.91
CA ASP A 54 8.65 19.02 -6.37
C ASP A 54 10.06 18.74 -6.96
N TYR A 55 10.88 17.94 -6.24
CA TYR A 55 12.24 17.63 -6.65
C TYR A 55 12.27 16.86 -7.97
N ASP A 56 13.10 17.31 -8.94
CA ASP A 56 13.27 16.60 -10.20
C ASP A 56 14.23 15.40 -10.04
N PHE A 57 13.65 14.20 -9.94
CA PHE A 57 14.38 12.94 -9.77
C PHE A 57 15.23 12.52 -10.98
N ARG A 58 15.04 13.15 -12.16
CA ARG A 58 15.76 12.79 -13.40
C ARG A 58 17.28 12.99 -13.31
N SER A 59 17.71 13.90 -12.47
CA SER A 59 19.13 14.32 -12.39
C SER A 59 19.97 13.44 -11.46
N THR A 60 19.37 12.53 -10.67
CA THR A 60 20.06 11.82 -9.57
C THR A 60 20.12 10.31 -9.69
N MET A 61 19.60 9.73 -10.76
CA MET A 61 19.57 8.26 -10.92
C MET A 61 20.89 7.74 -11.50
N PRO A 62 21.64 6.86 -10.76
CA PRO A 62 22.92 6.31 -11.23
C PRO A 62 22.77 5.26 -12.32
N ASN A 63 21.59 4.69 -12.46
CA ASN A 63 21.29 3.74 -13.53
C ASN A 63 20.66 4.55 -14.67
N GLY A 64 21.40 4.74 -15.74
CA GLY A 64 20.94 5.37 -16.97
C GLY A 64 19.63 4.77 -17.49
N PRO A 65 19.06 5.32 -18.57
CA PRO A 65 17.82 4.82 -19.12
C PRO A 65 17.93 3.29 -19.28
N ILE A 66 16.92 2.59 -18.77
CA ILE A 66 16.70 1.21 -19.20
C ILE A 66 16.62 1.33 -20.72
N GLY A 67 17.48 0.72 -21.50
CA GLY A 67 17.70 0.98 -22.92
C GLY A 67 16.49 1.53 -23.70
N ALA A 68 16.70 2.22 -24.80
CA ALA A 68 15.72 3.05 -25.52
C ALA A 68 14.39 2.37 -25.92
N GLU A 69 14.13 1.12 -25.51
CA GLU A 69 12.94 0.31 -25.79
C GLU A 69 12.47 -0.51 -24.56
N ALA A 70 12.80 -0.09 -23.33
CA ALA A 70 12.39 -0.85 -22.15
C ALA A 70 10.91 -0.75 -21.90
N THR A 71 10.25 -1.88 -21.68
CA THR A 71 8.84 -2.00 -21.32
C THR A 71 8.72 -2.66 -19.96
N ILE A 72 7.96 -2.04 -19.06
CA ILE A 72 7.58 -2.62 -17.76
C ILE A 72 6.14 -3.10 -17.87
N ALA A 73 5.89 -4.38 -17.61
CA ALA A 73 4.54 -4.91 -17.53
C ALA A 73 4.05 -4.90 -16.07
N VAL A 74 2.82 -4.47 -15.86
CA VAL A 74 2.10 -4.61 -14.61
C VAL A 74 1.05 -5.70 -14.76
N VAL A 75 1.09 -6.67 -13.85
CA VAL A 75 0.22 -7.84 -13.82
C VAL A 75 -0.49 -7.88 -12.47
N VAL A 76 -1.82 -8.03 -12.47
CA VAL A 76 -2.62 -8.13 -11.25
C VAL A 76 -3.13 -9.56 -11.12
N PRO A 77 -2.58 -10.39 -10.21
CA PRO A 77 -3.07 -11.74 -9.96
C PRO A 77 -4.53 -11.74 -9.49
N ALA A 78 -5.32 -12.69 -9.98
CA ALA A 78 -6.70 -12.85 -9.54
C ALA A 78 -6.76 -13.76 -8.30
N PRO A 79 -7.45 -13.39 -7.22
CA PRO A 79 -7.81 -14.31 -6.15
C PRO A 79 -8.65 -15.44 -6.71
N GLN A 80 -8.50 -16.67 -6.17
CA GLN A 80 -9.18 -17.87 -6.68
C GLN A 80 -10.72 -17.75 -6.78
N ALA A 81 -11.33 -16.86 -6.02
CA ALA A 81 -12.78 -16.71 -5.92
C ALA A 81 -13.36 -15.46 -6.61
N ARG A 82 -12.56 -14.58 -7.24
CA ARG A 82 -13.05 -13.26 -7.72
C ARG A 82 -12.32 -12.72 -8.94
N GLU A 83 -13.06 -11.90 -9.70
CA GLU A 83 -12.45 -10.98 -10.67
C GLU A 83 -11.73 -9.85 -9.91
N THR A 84 -10.41 -9.81 -9.99
CA THR A 84 -9.63 -8.67 -9.49
C THR A 84 -9.94 -7.46 -10.36
N ARG A 85 -10.48 -6.41 -9.76
CA ARG A 85 -10.76 -5.18 -10.48
C ARG A 85 -9.52 -4.31 -10.48
N VAL A 86 -8.96 -4.06 -11.63
CA VAL A 86 -7.90 -3.05 -11.84
C VAL A 86 -8.37 -1.65 -11.38
N ALA A 87 -9.68 -1.45 -11.23
CA ALA A 87 -10.29 -0.21 -10.76
C ALA A 87 -10.27 -0.01 -9.24
N ASP A 88 -9.55 -0.84 -8.46
CA ASP A 88 -9.31 -0.57 -7.03
C ASP A 88 -8.54 0.76 -6.88
N PRO A 89 -9.05 1.74 -6.13
CA PRO A 89 -8.41 3.05 -5.97
C PRO A 89 -6.97 2.97 -5.45
N PHE A 90 -6.66 2.04 -4.55
CA PHE A 90 -5.30 1.84 -4.05
C PHE A 90 -4.37 1.37 -5.18
N PHE A 91 -4.82 0.44 -6.03
CA PHE A 91 -4.04 -0.01 -7.18
C PHE A 91 -3.81 1.10 -8.19
N LEU A 92 -4.79 1.98 -8.39
CA LEU A 92 -4.63 3.13 -9.29
C LEU A 92 -3.59 4.14 -8.76
N GLU A 93 -3.54 4.38 -7.45
CA GLU A 93 -2.52 5.24 -6.84
C GLU A 93 -1.12 4.59 -6.91
N LEU A 94 -1.02 3.29 -6.67
CA LEU A 94 0.22 2.53 -6.83
C LEU A 94 0.71 2.56 -8.29
N LEU A 95 -0.22 2.36 -9.23
CA LEU A 95 0.05 2.40 -10.67
C LEU A 95 0.53 3.79 -11.12
N ALA A 96 -0.02 4.86 -10.55
CA ALA A 96 0.46 6.22 -10.81
C ALA A 96 1.93 6.38 -10.42
N GLY A 97 2.33 5.91 -9.24
CA GLY A 97 3.73 5.92 -8.79
C GLY A 97 4.65 5.08 -9.69
N ILE A 98 4.17 3.92 -10.16
CA ILE A 98 4.91 3.09 -11.13
C ILE A 98 5.07 3.84 -12.46
N ALA A 99 4.00 4.45 -12.98
CA ALA A 99 4.01 5.17 -14.26
C ALA A 99 4.96 6.38 -14.23
N GLU A 100 4.94 7.15 -13.15
CA GLU A 100 5.88 8.26 -12.97
C GLU A 100 7.34 7.79 -12.96
N ALA A 101 7.63 6.73 -12.22
CA ALA A 101 8.98 6.18 -12.14
C ALA A 101 9.45 5.54 -13.45
N ALA A 102 8.55 4.89 -14.20
CA ALA A 102 8.83 4.35 -15.53
C ALA A 102 9.14 5.48 -16.52
N ARG A 103 8.30 6.54 -16.55
CA ARG A 103 8.51 7.73 -17.39
C ARG A 103 9.85 8.42 -17.12
N GLU A 104 10.27 8.53 -15.86
CA GLU A 104 11.56 9.12 -15.50
C GLU A 104 12.75 8.31 -16.05
N ARG A 105 12.53 7.04 -16.34
CA ARG A 105 13.54 6.11 -16.90
C ARG A 105 13.40 5.87 -18.41
N ASN A 106 12.50 6.60 -19.08
CA ASN A 106 12.15 6.40 -20.49
C ASN A 106 11.71 4.95 -20.80
N ALA A 107 10.98 4.32 -19.88
CA ALA A 107 10.38 3.01 -20.05
C ALA A 107 8.89 3.13 -20.33
N ASP A 108 8.39 2.30 -21.26
CA ASP A 108 6.95 2.17 -21.49
C ASP A 108 6.31 1.32 -20.40
N LEU A 109 5.06 1.65 -20.06
CA LEU A 109 4.27 0.89 -19.10
C LEU A 109 3.12 0.20 -19.81
N VAL A 110 3.01 -1.11 -19.63
CA VAL A 110 1.92 -1.93 -20.16
C VAL A 110 1.18 -2.61 -19.01
N ILE A 111 -0.14 -2.48 -18.98
CA ILE A 111 -0.99 -3.24 -18.06
C ILE A 111 -1.42 -4.52 -18.77
N SER A 112 -1.07 -5.66 -18.19
CA SER A 112 -1.44 -6.96 -18.73
C SER A 112 -2.93 -7.25 -18.52
N HIS A 113 -3.58 -7.81 -19.53
CA HIS A 113 -4.92 -8.37 -19.41
C HIS A 113 -4.94 -9.75 -18.73
N ILE A 114 -3.78 -10.34 -18.53
CA ILE A 114 -3.62 -11.63 -17.89
C ILE A 114 -3.72 -11.44 -16.38
N SER A 115 -4.61 -12.19 -15.74
CA SER A 115 -4.75 -12.23 -14.27
C SER A 115 -4.41 -13.64 -13.78
N PRO A 116 -3.13 -13.91 -13.43
CA PRO A 116 -2.65 -15.24 -13.08
C PRO A 116 -3.38 -15.84 -11.88
N ARG A 117 -3.68 -17.15 -11.97
CA ARG A 117 -4.23 -17.98 -10.90
C ARG A 117 -3.40 -19.25 -10.68
N THR A 118 -2.61 -19.62 -11.67
CA THR A 118 -1.80 -20.84 -11.68
C THR A 118 -0.34 -20.52 -12.04
N ASN A 119 0.53 -21.51 -11.89
CA ASN A 119 1.93 -21.41 -12.31
C ASN A 119 2.05 -21.14 -13.80
N GLU A 120 1.23 -21.81 -14.62
CA GLU A 120 1.24 -21.65 -16.07
C GLU A 120 0.83 -20.22 -16.47
N ASP A 121 -0.14 -19.63 -15.77
CA ASP A 121 -0.58 -18.25 -16.01
C ASP A 121 0.53 -17.25 -15.71
N VAL A 122 1.31 -17.47 -14.63
CA VAL A 122 2.45 -16.62 -14.26
C VAL A 122 3.54 -16.72 -15.31
N GLU A 123 3.89 -17.95 -15.75
CA GLU A 123 4.87 -18.15 -16.82
C GLU A 123 4.39 -17.53 -18.14
N PHE A 124 3.12 -17.67 -18.45
CA PHE A 124 2.53 -17.04 -19.63
C PHE A 124 2.60 -15.51 -19.56
N ALA A 125 2.28 -14.91 -18.42
CA ALA A 125 2.40 -13.47 -18.22
C ALA A 125 3.85 -12.98 -18.38
N MET A 126 4.83 -13.70 -17.84
CA MET A 126 6.25 -13.40 -17.99
C MET A 126 6.72 -13.46 -19.44
N ASN A 127 6.26 -14.45 -20.20
CA ASN A 127 6.74 -14.72 -21.57
C ASN A 127 6.01 -13.89 -22.63
N THR A 128 4.73 -13.57 -22.41
CA THR A 128 3.88 -12.90 -23.42
C THR A 128 4.02 -11.40 -23.39
N SER A 129 4.39 -10.81 -22.26
CA SER A 129 4.46 -9.37 -22.09
C SER A 129 5.50 -8.67 -22.97
N ARG A 130 6.47 -9.41 -23.54
CA ARG A 130 7.69 -8.86 -24.19
C ARG A 130 8.35 -7.77 -23.35
N ALA A 131 8.00 -7.71 -22.06
CA ALA A 131 8.49 -6.71 -21.15
C ALA A 131 9.93 -7.01 -20.73
N THR A 132 10.68 -5.95 -20.51
CA THR A 132 12.03 -6.03 -19.93
C THR A 132 11.92 -6.50 -18.47
N GLY A 133 10.81 -6.16 -17.79
CA GLY A 133 10.53 -6.61 -16.44
C GLY A 133 9.04 -6.58 -16.09
N VAL A 134 8.66 -7.32 -15.06
CA VAL A 134 7.26 -7.51 -14.65
C VAL A 134 7.08 -7.11 -13.18
N ILE A 135 6.05 -6.33 -12.90
CA ILE A 135 5.60 -5.98 -11.55
C ILE A 135 4.27 -6.71 -11.30
N PHE A 136 4.26 -7.64 -10.35
CA PHE A 136 3.03 -8.27 -9.89
C PHE A 136 2.44 -7.47 -8.73
N ILE A 137 1.15 -7.09 -8.84
CA ILE A 137 0.45 -6.36 -7.78
C ILE A 137 -0.45 -7.33 -7.00
N GLY A 138 0.05 -7.78 -5.84
CA GLY A 138 -0.56 -8.79 -4.99
C GLY A 138 0.04 -10.18 -5.21
N GLN A 139 0.10 -10.95 -4.14
CA GLN A 139 0.59 -12.33 -4.16
C GLN A 139 -0.55 -13.33 -4.33
N SER A 140 -1.75 -13.01 -3.80
CA SER A 140 -2.85 -13.97 -3.76
C SER A 140 -2.37 -15.34 -3.22
N SER A 141 -2.73 -16.44 -3.87
CA SER A 141 -2.27 -17.80 -3.55
C SER A 141 -0.97 -18.21 -4.27
N LEU A 142 -0.26 -17.26 -4.91
CA LEU A 142 0.86 -17.55 -5.81
C LEU A 142 2.24 -17.46 -5.13
N HIS A 143 2.31 -17.42 -3.79
CA HIS A 143 3.58 -17.28 -3.08
C HIS A 143 4.60 -18.35 -3.49
N ASN A 144 4.22 -19.62 -3.47
CA ASN A 144 5.10 -20.72 -3.88
C ASN A 144 5.49 -20.64 -5.36
N THR A 145 4.55 -20.23 -6.21
CA THR A 145 4.81 -20.00 -7.65
C THR A 145 5.88 -18.93 -7.86
N PHE A 146 5.82 -17.85 -7.10
CA PHE A 146 6.84 -16.79 -7.18
C PHE A 146 8.20 -17.25 -6.63
N ASN A 147 8.24 -18.12 -5.63
CA ASN A 147 9.49 -18.74 -5.17
C ASN A 147 10.11 -19.61 -6.29
N ASP A 148 9.31 -20.49 -6.91
CA ASP A 148 9.76 -21.35 -8.00
C ASP A 148 10.21 -20.52 -9.23
N LEU A 149 9.56 -19.39 -9.49
CA LEU A 149 9.93 -18.48 -10.56
C LEU A 149 11.25 -17.77 -10.26
N ALA A 150 11.46 -17.33 -9.02
CA ALA A 150 12.68 -16.60 -8.62
C ALA A 150 13.96 -17.40 -8.76
N ASP A 151 13.87 -18.72 -8.68
CA ASP A 151 15.02 -19.62 -8.91
C ASP A 151 15.46 -19.67 -10.39
N ARG A 152 14.62 -19.18 -11.31
CA ARG A 152 14.81 -19.28 -12.78
C ARG A 152 14.83 -17.93 -13.49
N ASP A 153 14.12 -16.94 -12.96
CA ASP A 153 13.95 -15.63 -13.59
C ASP A 153 13.92 -14.53 -12.53
N ASN A 154 14.74 -13.52 -12.68
CA ASN A 154 14.85 -12.38 -11.78
C ASN A 154 14.23 -11.09 -12.36
N ARG A 155 13.54 -11.17 -13.50
CA ARG A 155 12.93 -10.02 -14.18
C ARG A 155 11.59 -9.62 -13.58
N PHE A 156 11.34 -9.90 -12.32
CA PHE A 156 10.08 -9.51 -11.67
C PHE A 156 10.28 -9.06 -10.22
N VAL A 157 9.31 -8.30 -9.75
CA VAL A 157 9.11 -7.91 -8.34
C VAL A 157 7.63 -7.98 -7.99
N VAL A 158 7.33 -8.13 -6.72
CA VAL A 158 5.96 -8.32 -6.24
C VAL A 158 5.60 -7.25 -5.22
N TRP A 159 4.46 -6.58 -5.41
CA TRP A 159 3.81 -5.84 -4.32
C TRP A 159 2.99 -6.81 -3.47
N GLY A 160 3.19 -6.82 -2.15
CA GLY A 160 2.39 -7.67 -1.27
C GLY A 160 2.91 -7.80 0.15
N ALA A 161 2.39 -8.80 0.84
CA ALA A 161 2.75 -9.14 2.22
C ALA A 161 4.21 -9.64 2.32
N GLU A 162 4.77 -9.56 3.52
CA GLU A 162 6.07 -10.15 3.82
C GLU A 162 5.92 -11.62 4.16
N PHE A 163 6.71 -12.45 3.49
CA PHE A 163 6.91 -13.85 3.84
C PHE A 163 8.36 -14.09 4.20
N THR A 164 8.60 -14.83 5.28
CA THR A 164 9.96 -15.12 5.78
C THR A 164 10.73 -16.09 4.89
N ASP A 165 10.01 -16.87 4.10
CA ASP A 165 10.51 -17.87 3.16
C ASP A 165 10.40 -17.40 1.69
N ALA A 166 10.23 -16.09 1.44
CA ALA A 166 10.21 -15.55 0.09
C ALA A 166 11.62 -15.52 -0.52
N HIS A 167 11.79 -16.17 -1.68
CA HIS A 167 12.99 -16.13 -2.51
C HIS A 167 12.96 -14.94 -3.48
N TYR A 168 11.78 -14.42 -3.80
CA TYR A 168 11.59 -13.28 -4.72
C TYR A 168 11.67 -11.93 -4.00
N CYS A 169 12.00 -10.90 -4.78
CA CYS A 169 11.96 -9.54 -4.26
C CYS A 169 10.51 -9.05 -4.11
N SER A 170 10.13 -8.67 -2.90
CA SER A 170 8.81 -8.09 -2.62
C SER A 170 8.93 -6.74 -1.95
N ILE A 171 8.03 -5.84 -2.34
CA ILE A 171 7.79 -4.55 -1.71
C ILE A 171 6.39 -4.58 -1.12
N GLY A 172 6.22 -4.04 0.07
CA GLY A 172 4.92 -3.93 0.72
C GLY A 172 4.98 -2.99 1.90
N SER A 173 3.85 -2.75 2.56
CA SER A 173 3.82 -2.01 3.81
C SER A 173 4.03 -2.94 5.02
N ASP A 174 4.44 -2.35 6.14
CA ASP A 174 4.44 -3.05 7.42
C ASP A 174 2.99 -3.17 7.94
N ASN A 175 2.30 -4.20 7.40
CA ASN A 175 0.89 -4.45 7.70
C ASN A 175 0.66 -4.73 9.19
N VAL A 176 1.59 -5.42 9.85
CA VAL A 176 1.46 -5.72 11.29
C VAL A 176 1.56 -4.44 12.11
N ALA A 177 2.54 -3.58 11.83
CA ALA A 177 2.66 -2.30 12.52
C ALA A 177 1.48 -1.37 12.20
N GLY A 178 0.98 -1.38 10.97
CA GLY A 178 -0.20 -0.61 10.56
C GLY A 178 -1.46 -1.03 11.32
N GLY A 179 -1.77 -2.33 11.34
CA GLY A 179 -2.90 -2.87 12.11
C GLY A 179 -2.79 -2.58 13.60
N ARG A 180 -1.57 -2.70 14.15
CA ARG A 180 -1.30 -2.33 15.56
C ARG A 180 -1.54 -0.83 15.82
N ARG A 181 -1.12 0.06 14.90
CA ARG A 181 -1.33 1.51 15.04
C ARG A 181 -2.82 1.87 15.02
N ALA A 182 -3.58 1.31 14.08
CA ALA A 182 -5.02 1.55 13.97
C ALA A 182 -5.76 1.14 15.24
N THR A 183 -5.55 -0.09 15.68
CA THR A 183 -6.23 -0.66 16.84
C THR A 183 -5.79 0.00 18.15
N ALA A 184 -4.50 0.26 18.34
CA ALA A 184 -4.00 0.97 19.51
C ALA A 184 -4.51 2.42 19.61
N HIS A 185 -4.82 3.06 18.46
CA HIS A 185 -5.47 4.37 18.45
C HIS A 185 -6.90 4.28 18.98
N LEU A 186 -7.70 3.33 18.49
CA LEU A 186 -9.06 3.10 18.98
C LEU A 186 -9.10 2.77 20.48
N ALA A 187 -8.19 1.89 20.94
CA ALA A 187 -8.08 1.56 22.37
C ALA A 187 -7.74 2.79 23.23
N ARG A 188 -6.86 3.69 22.76
CA ARG A 188 -6.55 4.96 23.46
C ARG A 188 -7.73 5.93 23.52
N LEU A 189 -8.69 5.83 22.60
CA LEU A 189 -9.95 6.58 22.64
C LEU A 189 -10.98 5.95 23.60
N GLY A 190 -10.60 4.89 24.33
CA GLY A 190 -11.48 4.19 25.27
C GLY A 190 -12.41 3.18 24.61
N ARG A 191 -12.16 2.80 23.36
CA ARG A 191 -12.96 1.78 22.66
C ARG A 191 -12.48 0.39 23.07
N GLU A 192 -13.41 -0.46 23.52
CA GLU A 192 -13.09 -1.79 24.06
C GLU A 192 -13.65 -2.94 23.23
N ARG A 193 -14.63 -2.68 22.36
CA ARG A 193 -15.27 -3.68 21.51
C ARG A 193 -15.01 -3.33 20.04
N ILE A 194 -13.78 -3.57 19.59
CA ILE A 194 -13.32 -3.15 18.28
C ILE A 194 -13.63 -4.26 17.26
N LEU A 195 -14.57 -4.03 16.36
CA LEU A 195 -14.88 -4.93 15.25
C LEU A 195 -13.77 -4.87 14.20
N PHE A 196 -13.15 -6.00 13.88
CA PHE A 196 -12.25 -6.13 12.74
C PHE A 196 -13.02 -6.60 11.50
N LEU A 197 -12.88 -5.86 10.40
CA LEU A 197 -13.45 -6.20 9.11
C LEU A 197 -12.34 -6.48 8.09
N GLY A 198 -12.22 -7.73 7.65
CA GLY A 198 -11.22 -8.14 6.66
C GLY A 198 -11.18 -9.65 6.47
N ASP A 199 -10.78 -10.09 5.29
CA ASP A 199 -10.60 -11.51 4.96
C ASP A 199 -9.22 -11.97 5.39
N ILE A 200 -9.13 -12.66 6.54
CA ILE A 200 -7.86 -13.15 7.10
C ILE A 200 -7.19 -14.25 6.27
N GLU A 201 -7.85 -14.78 5.23
CA GLU A 201 -7.20 -15.67 4.26
C GLU A 201 -6.31 -14.89 3.26
N ALA A 202 -6.53 -13.57 3.11
CA ALA A 202 -5.67 -12.71 2.32
C ALA A 202 -4.43 -12.31 3.13
N PRO A 203 -3.20 -12.52 2.62
CA PRO A 203 -1.96 -12.33 3.39
C PRO A 203 -1.80 -10.95 4.03
N GLU A 204 -2.15 -9.88 3.31
CA GLU A 204 -2.06 -8.52 3.82
C GLU A 204 -3.06 -8.28 4.95
N MET A 205 -4.30 -8.78 4.80
CA MET A 205 -5.33 -8.64 5.84
C MET A 205 -5.02 -9.49 7.06
N GLU A 206 -4.45 -10.71 6.89
CA GLU A 206 -3.96 -11.53 8.00
C GLU A 206 -2.92 -10.76 8.82
N GLN A 207 -1.97 -10.12 8.15
CA GLN A 207 -0.94 -9.34 8.85
C GLN A 207 -1.53 -8.12 9.57
N ARG A 208 -2.54 -7.44 9.00
CA ARG A 208 -3.28 -6.35 9.65
C ARG A 208 -4.03 -6.87 10.88
N HIS A 209 -4.68 -8.03 10.75
CA HIS A 209 -5.36 -8.71 11.86
C HIS A 209 -4.37 -9.14 12.95
N ARG A 210 -3.19 -9.65 12.61
CA ARG A 210 -2.13 -9.95 13.59
C ARG A 210 -1.70 -8.69 14.36
N GLY A 211 -1.63 -7.54 13.69
CA GLY A 211 -1.39 -6.24 14.32
C GLY A 211 -2.53 -5.84 15.26
N TYR A 212 -3.79 -6.03 14.86
CA TYR A 212 -4.97 -5.81 15.67
C TYR A 212 -4.91 -6.63 16.96
N ARG A 213 -4.67 -7.94 16.89
CA ARG A 213 -4.55 -8.82 18.06
C ARG A 213 -3.48 -8.34 19.04
N ARG A 214 -2.29 -7.98 18.53
CA ARG A 214 -1.19 -7.46 19.35
C ARG A 214 -1.53 -6.15 20.07
N ALA A 215 -2.36 -5.32 19.46
CA ALA A 215 -2.78 -4.06 20.09
C ALA A 215 -3.85 -4.28 21.17
N LEU A 216 -4.80 -5.20 20.97
CA LEU A 216 -5.77 -5.60 22.00
C LEU A 216 -5.06 -6.19 23.21
N GLU A 217 -4.14 -7.14 23.01
CA GLU A 217 -3.31 -7.74 24.07
C GLU A 217 -2.56 -6.67 24.88
N ALA A 218 -1.91 -5.74 24.20
CA ALA A 218 -1.17 -4.65 24.85
C ALA A 218 -2.08 -3.65 25.61
N ALA A 219 -3.35 -3.56 25.25
CA ALA A 219 -4.36 -2.73 25.93
C ALA A 219 -5.15 -3.50 27.00
N ASN A 220 -4.88 -4.80 27.24
CA ASN A 220 -5.64 -5.71 28.07
C ASN A 220 -7.13 -5.78 27.67
N ILE A 221 -7.43 -5.76 26.38
CA ILE A 221 -8.75 -5.94 25.79
C ILE A 221 -8.85 -7.39 25.31
N ASP A 222 -9.93 -8.07 25.68
CA ASP A 222 -10.13 -9.48 25.29
C ASP A 222 -10.40 -9.59 23.79
N LEU A 223 -9.70 -10.52 23.15
CA LEU A 223 -10.00 -10.94 21.78
C LEU A 223 -11.29 -11.77 21.78
N ARG A 224 -12.26 -11.37 20.95
CA ARG A 224 -13.54 -12.06 20.77
C ARG A 224 -13.75 -12.43 19.32
N ASP A 225 -13.98 -13.72 19.06
CA ASP A 225 -14.11 -14.23 17.69
C ASP A 225 -15.30 -13.60 16.93
N GLU A 226 -16.39 -13.26 17.63
CA GLU A 226 -17.55 -12.57 17.05
C GLU A 226 -17.24 -11.16 16.53
N LEU A 227 -16.13 -10.55 17.00
CA LEU A 227 -15.63 -9.25 16.56
C LEU A 227 -14.67 -9.35 15.35
N VAL A 228 -14.47 -10.54 14.79
CA VAL A 228 -13.67 -10.74 13.56
C VAL A 228 -14.61 -11.18 12.45
N VAL A 229 -14.89 -10.30 11.49
CA VAL A 229 -15.85 -10.56 10.41
C VAL A 229 -15.16 -10.43 9.07
N SER A 230 -15.30 -11.46 8.24
CA SER A 230 -14.71 -11.48 6.90
C SER A 230 -15.35 -10.42 6.00
N ALA A 231 -14.52 -9.63 5.36
CA ALA A 231 -14.90 -8.65 4.34
C ALA A 231 -13.81 -8.57 3.28
N GLN A 232 -14.21 -8.42 2.03
CA GLN A 232 -13.30 -8.29 0.89
C GLN A 232 -12.98 -6.82 0.62
N PHE A 233 -11.94 -6.54 -0.20
CA PHE A 233 -11.48 -5.19 -0.57
C PHE A 233 -12.50 -4.40 -1.41
N ASP A 234 -13.76 -4.30 -0.97
CA ASP A 234 -14.79 -3.51 -1.65
C ASP A 234 -15.84 -2.95 -0.68
N VAL A 235 -16.50 -1.86 -1.09
CA VAL A 235 -17.50 -1.15 -0.29
C VAL A 235 -18.71 -2.02 0.04
N HIS A 236 -19.18 -2.82 -0.93
CA HIS A 236 -20.37 -3.65 -0.73
C HIS A 236 -20.13 -4.75 0.30
N SER A 237 -18.96 -5.39 0.23
CA SER A 237 -18.57 -6.41 1.21
C SER A 237 -18.42 -5.84 2.61
N GLY A 238 -17.81 -4.64 2.74
CA GLY A 238 -17.72 -3.94 4.03
C GLY A 238 -19.10 -3.58 4.60
N GLU A 239 -20.00 -3.10 3.74
CA GLU A 239 -21.39 -2.79 4.12
C GLU A 239 -22.15 -4.05 4.58
N ALA A 240 -22.09 -5.13 3.82
CA ALA A 240 -22.75 -6.39 4.12
C ALA A 240 -22.21 -7.04 5.41
N ALA A 241 -20.89 -7.04 5.61
CA ALA A 241 -20.25 -7.57 6.81
C ALA A 241 -20.66 -6.80 8.08
N THR A 242 -20.69 -5.48 8.00
CA THR A 242 -21.12 -4.62 9.13
C THR A 242 -22.61 -4.82 9.41
N GLN A 243 -23.45 -4.84 8.39
CA GLN A 243 -24.87 -5.09 8.53
C GLN A 243 -25.15 -6.44 9.19
N SER A 244 -24.45 -7.51 8.75
CA SER A 244 -24.56 -8.84 9.35
C SER A 244 -24.14 -8.85 10.82
N ALA A 245 -23.09 -8.12 11.21
CA ALA A 245 -22.70 -8.00 12.62
C ALA A 245 -23.81 -7.34 13.45
N ILE A 246 -24.42 -6.27 12.94
CA ILE A 246 -25.55 -5.58 13.60
C ILE A 246 -26.77 -6.51 13.75
N GLU A 247 -27.16 -7.22 12.69
CA GLU A 247 -28.31 -8.13 12.69
C GLU A 247 -28.13 -9.32 13.63
N ARG A 248 -26.91 -9.81 13.80
CA ARG A 248 -26.57 -10.85 14.79
C ARG A 248 -26.52 -10.34 16.22
N GLY A 249 -26.70 -9.04 16.46
CA GLY A 249 -26.63 -8.45 17.78
C GLY A 249 -25.21 -8.35 18.33
N VAL A 250 -24.18 -8.37 17.50
CA VAL A 250 -22.79 -8.20 17.94
C VAL A 250 -22.63 -6.77 18.47
N GLU A 251 -22.21 -6.65 19.71
CA GLU A 251 -21.94 -5.37 20.32
C GLU A 251 -20.52 -4.89 20.01
N PHE A 252 -20.42 -3.70 19.40
CA PHE A 252 -19.14 -3.04 19.12
C PHE A 252 -19.28 -1.51 19.22
N ASP A 253 -18.19 -0.85 19.61
CA ASP A 253 -18.06 0.61 19.78
C ASP A 253 -17.00 1.22 18.85
N ALA A 254 -16.27 0.37 18.12
CA ALA A 254 -15.36 0.79 17.05
C ALA A 254 -15.26 -0.25 15.94
N VAL A 255 -14.78 0.20 14.78
CA VAL A 255 -14.46 -0.63 13.62
C VAL A 255 -13.01 -0.34 13.19
N PHE A 256 -12.18 -1.37 13.12
CA PHE A 256 -10.97 -1.35 12.32
C PHE A 256 -11.21 -2.15 11.03
N ALA A 257 -11.36 -1.43 9.94
CA ALA A 257 -11.52 -2.03 8.62
C ALA A 257 -10.16 -2.20 7.93
N ALA A 258 -9.94 -3.39 7.38
CA ALA A 258 -8.66 -3.75 6.75
C ALA A 258 -8.38 -2.98 5.44
N SER A 259 -9.33 -2.21 4.91
CA SER A 259 -9.11 -1.22 3.84
C SER A 259 -10.07 -0.04 3.97
N ASP A 260 -9.79 1.05 3.27
CA ASP A 260 -10.67 2.23 3.22
C ASP A 260 -12.00 1.92 2.52
N LEU A 261 -11.99 1.05 1.51
CA LEU A 261 -13.24 0.63 0.84
C LEU A 261 -14.14 -0.13 1.81
N ILE A 262 -13.58 -1.04 2.60
CA ILE A 262 -14.33 -1.74 3.67
C ILE A 262 -14.84 -0.73 4.70
N ALA A 263 -14.02 0.23 5.12
CA ALA A 263 -14.40 1.26 6.10
C ALA A 263 -15.55 2.14 5.59
N ILE A 264 -15.52 2.55 4.32
CA ILE A 264 -16.61 3.30 3.68
C ILE A 264 -17.91 2.49 3.68
N GLY A 265 -17.82 1.19 3.40
CA GLY A 265 -18.95 0.27 3.51
C GLY A 265 -19.50 0.19 4.92
N ALA A 266 -18.62 0.09 5.92
CA ALA A 266 -19.00 0.07 7.33
C ALA A 266 -19.73 1.36 7.75
N ILE A 267 -19.22 2.54 7.38
CA ILE A 267 -19.86 3.83 7.67
C ILE A 267 -21.28 3.88 7.06
N ARG A 268 -21.45 3.37 5.83
CA ARG A 268 -22.79 3.31 5.20
C ARG A 268 -23.77 2.41 5.97
N ALA A 269 -23.33 1.22 6.40
CA ALA A 269 -24.16 0.31 7.19
C ALA A 269 -24.55 0.93 8.55
N LEU A 270 -23.57 1.55 9.25
CA LEU A 270 -23.79 2.23 10.52
C LEU A 270 -24.81 3.38 10.38
N THR A 271 -24.64 4.22 9.36
CA THR A 271 -25.58 5.33 9.07
C THR A 271 -27.00 4.82 8.81
N ARG A 272 -27.15 3.72 8.04
CA ARG A 272 -28.48 3.10 7.80
C ARG A 272 -29.10 2.51 9.07
N ALA A 273 -28.26 2.02 9.98
CA ALA A 273 -28.69 1.52 11.29
C ALA A 273 -28.94 2.62 12.33
N GLY A 274 -28.82 3.91 11.96
CA GLY A 274 -29.00 5.04 12.85
C GLY A 274 -27.88 5.22 13.88
N ARG A 275 -26.70 4.62 13.67
CA ARG A 275 -25.53 4.79 14.53
C ARG A 275 -24.64 5.91 14.01
N SER A 276 -24.30 6.84 14.88
CA SER A 276 -23.43 7.98 14.57
C SER A 276 -21.96 7.57 14.51
N VAL A 277 -21.23 8.07 13.50
CA VAL A 277 -19.78 7.98 13.40
C VAL A 277 -19.24 9.41 13.55
N PRO A 278 -18.41 9.71 14.55
CA PRO A 278 -17.69 8.79 15.46
C PRO A 278 -18.38 8.52 16.80
N ASP A 279 -19.49 9.19 17.14
CA ASP A 279 -20.00 9.27 18.52
C ASP A 279 -20.39 7.88 19.08
N ASP A 280 -21.22 7.13 18.37
CA ASP A 280 -21.58 5.76 18.76
C ASP A 280 -20.49 4.75 18.40
N VAL A 281 -19.89 4.89 17.21
CA VAL A 281 -18.90 3.94 16.68
C VAL A 281 -17.77 4.68 15.98
N SER A 282 -16.55 4.56 16.49
CA SER A 282 -15.35 5.08 15.82
C SER A 282 -14.93 4.16 14.68
N VAL A 283 -14.51 4.73 13.52
CA VAL A 283 -14.08 3.94 12.35
C VAL A 283 -12.69 4.33 11.92
N VAL A 284 -11.81 3.33 11.73
CA VAL A 284 -10.47 3.49 11.17
C VAL A 284 -10.32 2.55 9.97
N GLY A 285 -9.86 3.09 8.86
CA GLY A 285 -9.55 2.37 7.63
C GLY A 285 -8.06 2.07 7.44
N TYR A 286 -7.72 1.68 6.22
CA TYR A 286 -6.35 1.38 5.79
C TYR A 286 -6.23 1.72 4.29
N ASP A 287 -5.14 2.28 3.84
CA ASP A 287 -4.70 2.61 2.49
C ASP A 287 -4.50 4.11 2.24
N ASN A 288 -5.32 4.99 2.84
CA ASN A 288 -5.40 6.44 2.59
C ASN A 288 -5.75 6.80 1.13
N ILE A 289 -6.68 6.06 0.52
CA ILE A 289 -7.17 6.39 -0.83
C ILE A 289 -7.82 7.79 -0.87
N ALA A 290 -7.87 8.39 -2.07
CA ALA A 290 -8.45 9.73 -2.25
C ALA A 290 -9.88 9.85 -1.69
N ALA A 291 -10.70 8.80 -1.80
CA ALA A 291 -12.06 8.74 -1.27
C ALA A 291 -12.13 8.92 0.26
N ALA A 292 -11.10 8.51 1.01
CA ALA A 292 -11.05 8.65 2.47
C ALA A 292 -11.15 10.11 2.95
N ARG A 293 -10.78 11.07 2.10
CA ARG A 293 -10.86 12.52 2.37
C ARG A 293 -12.19 13.14 1.96
N LEU A 294 -12.98 12.43 1.14
CA LEU A 294 -14.20 12.94 0.51
C LEU A 294 -15.48 12.41 1.16
N VAL A 295 -15.39 11.28 1.87
CA VAL A 295 -16.55 10.74 2.62
C VAL A 295 -16.84 11.57 3.86
N THR A 296 -18.09 11.48 4.36
CA THR A 296 -18.54 12.14 5.59
C THR A 296 -18.98 11.09 6.59
N PRO A 297 -18.38 11.06 7.78
CA PRO A 297 -17.21 11.86 8.23
C PRO A 297 -15.94 11.48 7.46
N ARG A 298 -14.97 12.41 7.35
CA ARG A 298 -13.66 12.11 6.73
C ARG A 298 -12.97 10.98 7.48
N LEU A 299 -12.50 9.98 6.72
CA LEU A 299 -12.01 8.72 7.26
C LEU A 299 -10.59 8.82 7.84
N THR A 300 -10.45 8.49 9.14
CA THR A 300 -9.17 8.18 9.78
C THR A 300 -8.65 6.87 9.20
N THR A 301 -7.38 6.84 8.78
CA THR A 301 -6.85 5.69 8.04
C THR A 301 -5.34 5.52 8.23
N ILE A 302 -4.86 4.33 7.92
CA ILE A 302 -3.43 4.04 7.82
C ILE A 302 -2.95 4.35 6.39
N ASP A 303 -1.97 5.22 6.29
CA ASP A 303 -1.30 5.55 5.02
C ASP A 303 -0.19 4.55 4.71
N GLN A 304 -0.20 4.02 3.50
CA GLN A 304 0.80 3.08 2.97
C GLN A 304 1.81 3.75 2.04
N ASP A 305 1.60 5.03 1.67
CA ASP A 305 2.39 5.76 0.69
C ASP A 305 2.48 5.03 -0.67
N ALA A 306 1.32 4.81 -1.31
CA ALA A 306 1.21 4.05 -2.56
C ALA A 306 2.10 4.63 -3.69
N ASN A 307 2.26 5.95 -3.75
CA ASN A 307 3.13 6.57 -4.75
C ASN A 307 4.59 6.19 -4.54
N LEU A 308 5.10 6.30 -3.31
CA LEU A 308 6.47 5.84 -2.98
C LEU A 308 6.63 4.35 -3.24
N ALA A 309 5.63 3.54 -2.90
CA ALA A 309 5.62 2.11 -3.18
C ALA A 309 5.81 1.81 -4.67
N GLY A 310 5.05 2.48 -5.54
CA GLY A 310 5.17 2.34 -6.99
C GLY A 310 6.57 2.69 -7.50
N ARG A 311 7.15 3.77 -7.01
CA ARG A 311 8.52 4.18 -7.36
C ARG A 311 9.56 3.15 -6.90
N MET A 312 9.41 2.61 -5.69
CA MET A 312 10.30 1.56 -5.16
C MET A 312 10.20 0.27 -5.98
N LEU A 313 9.00 -0.14 -6.40
CA LEU A 313 8.81 -1.32 -7.26
C LEU A 313 9.63 -1.20 -8.55
N VAL A 314 9.57 -0.05 -9.24
CA VAL A 314 10.37 0.18 -10.45
C VAL A 314 11.87 0.17 -10.14
N SER A 315 12.31 0.78 -9.05
CA SER A 315 13.72 0.75 -8.65
C SER A 315 14.20 -0.67 -8.39
N LYS A 316 13.44 -1.44 -7.59
CA LYS A 316 13.78 -2.83 -7.25
C LYS A 316 13.74 -3.76 -8.46
N LEU A 317 12.85 -3.51 -9.43
CA LEU A 317 12.81 -4.27 -10.68
C LEU A 317 14.12 -4.13 -11.47
N ILE A 318 14.70 -2.93 -11.49
CA ILE A 318 15.99 -2.67 -12.13
C ILE A 318 17.13 -3.35 -11.36
N ASP A 319 17.12 -3.24 -10.03
CA ASP A 319 18.13 -3.88 -9.19
C ASP A 319 18.06 -5.41 -9.29
N ALA A 320 16.85 -5.99 -9.45
CA ALA A 320 16.65 -7.44 -9.63
C ALA A 320 17.33 -7.97 -10.89
N GLN A 321 17.24 -7.25 -12.00
CA GLN A 321 17.92 -7.59 -13.24
C GLN A 321 19.46 -7.62 -13.07
N GLY A 322 19.99 -6.83 -12.14
CA GLY A 322 21.40 -6.84 -11.74
C GLY A 322 21.75 -7.89 -10.68
N GLY A 323 20.80 -8.72 -10.26
CA GLY A 323 21.00 -9.73 -9.19
C GLY A 323 21.18 -9.13 -7.79
N LYS A 324 20.70 -7.91 -7.55
CA LYS A 324 20.93 -7.14 -6.30
C LYS A 324 19.66 -6.77 -5.53
N ALA A 325 18.49 -7.14 -6.03
CA ALA A 325 17.24 -6.75 -5.37
C ALA A 325 17.05 -7.46 -4.03
N THR A 326 16.74 -6.68 -3.00
CA THR A 326 16.32 -7.16 -1.71
C THR A 326 14.92 -6.66 -1.42
N SER A 327 14.11 -7.49 -0.77
CA SER A 327 12.77 -7.08 -0.30
C SER A 327 12.84 -5.91 0.65
N ASP A 328 11.81 -5.05 0.62
CA ASP A 328 11.72 -3.88 1.49
C ASP A 328 10.28 -3.65 1.97
N ARG A 329 10.12 -2.95 3.09
CA ARG A 329 8.82 -2.65 3.69
C ARG A 329 8.72 -1.17 3.99
N LEU A 330 7.63 -0.56 3.50
CA LEU A 330 7.32 0.83 3.82
C LEU A 330 6.76 0.93 5.25
N GLU A 331 7.21 1.93 5.96
CA GLU A 331 6.56 2.30 7.21
C GLU A 331 5.17 2.87 6.92
N THR A 332 4.20 2.47 7.74
CA THR A 332 2.86 3.02 7.69
C THR A 332 2.72 4.20 8.64
N SER A 333 1.79 5.10 8.40
CA SER A 333 1.45 6.18 9.33
C SER A 333 -0.06 6.27 9.55
N LEU A 334 -0.49 6.69 10.75
CA LEU A 334 -1.90 6.93 11.05
C LEU A 334 -2.24 8.38 10.72
N LEU A 335 -3.24 8.60 9.89
CA LEU A 335 -3.80 9.90 9.56
C LEU A 335 -5.14 10.06 10.27
N ILE A 336 -5.15 10.84 11.35
CA ILE A 336 -6.34 11.08 12.15
C ILE A 336 -7.23 12.10 11.44
N ARG A 337 -8.53 11.78 11.34
CA ARG A 337 -9.59 12.60 10.76
C ARG A 337 -10.87 12.49 11.62
N GLU A 338 -12.03 12.75 11.05
CA GLU A 338 -13.29 12.89 11.77
C GLU A 338 -13.88 11.56 12.25
N SER A 339 -13.66 10.45 11.52
CA SER A 339 -14.38 9.18 11.76
C SER A 339 -14.01 8.44 13.06
N CYS A 340 -13.05 8.94 13.82
CA CYS A 340 -12.70 8.40 15.15
C CYS A 340 -12.80 9.43 16.28
N GLY A 341 -13.28 10.65 16.01
CA GLY A 341 -13.43 11.71 17.02
C GLY A 341 -12.12 12.45 17.32
N GLY A 342 -11.17 12.48 16.36
CA GLY A 342 -9.90 13.21 16.48
C GLY A 342 -9.96 14.62 15.94
#